data_9c72afada5a86fd08ca185b0aac5263a
#
_entry.id   9c72afada5a86fd08ca185b0aac5263a
#
_cell.length_a   1.000
_cell.length_b   1.000
_cell.length_c   1.000
_cell.angle_alpha   90.00
_cell.angle_beta   90.00
_cell.angle_gamma   90.00
#
_symmetry.space_group_name_H-M   'P 1'
#
loop_
_entity.id
_entity.type
_entity.pdbx_description
1 polymer ?
#
loop_
_entity_poly.entity_id
_entity_poly.type
_entity_poly.pdbx_seq_one_letter_code
_entity_poly.pdbx_strand_id
1 'polypeptide(L)'
;DTEGANYFRYPDSSANWREIYPNGYRPISEGENRDLQIVAGARGQWGDWDYDASLDYGRNDFTYRLRNSLNASLGPGSTTRFKTGDFAFAQTVGNFDLTRVFDAAGATHTFGTGAEFRREQYRTHAGDPASYAAGPFTDRPTGSQAGGGLTPQDEADLSRNVASVYANVSSQFGDKFSTDLAGRYEHYQDFGSQWTGKLAARYAFAPAFALRGAVSNNVRAPSLSQIGYEATSTGYDAAGRLTQGRLLSVNNPIARA
;
A
#
# COMPACT_ATOMS: atom_id res chain seq x y z
N ASP A 1 1.66 4.38 -16.89
CA ASP A 1 1.37 3.02 -17.34
C ASP A 1 2.65 2.22 -17.43
N THR A 2 2.57 0.93 -17.11
CA THR A 2 3.70 0.01 -17.17
C THR A 2 3.30 -1.23 -17.97
N GLU A 3 4.24 -1.79 -18.73
CA GLU A 3 4.03 -3.02 -19.48
C GLU A 3 5.12 -4.04 -19.16
N GLY A 4 4.74 -5.32 -19.09
CA GLY A 4 5.65 -6.44 -18.89
C GLY A 4 5.33 -7.62 -19.81
N ALA A 5 6.32 -8.08 -20.57
CA ALA A 5 6.17 -9.27 -21.39
C ALA A 5 6.35 -10.55 -20.54
N ASN A 6 5.43 -11.49 -20.68
CA ASN A 6 5.45 -12.76 -19.98
C ASN A 6 6.10 -13.89 -20.83
N TYR A 7 6.12 -15.11 -20.31
CA TYR A 7 6.65 -16.27 -21.03
C TYR A 7 5.81 -16.57 -22.28
N PHE A 8 6.49 -16.98 -23.33
CA PHE A 8 5.85 -17.38 -24.59
C PHE A 8 5.06 -18.69 -24.44
N ARG A 9 3.89 -18.75 -25.04
CA ARG A 9 3.06 -19.94 -25.13
C ARG A 9 3.15 -20.48 -26.55
N TYR A 10 3.65 -21.73 -26.66
CA TYR A 10 3.86 -22.37 -27.96
C TYR A 10 2.54 -22.75 -28.63
N PRO A 11 2.51 -22.93 -29.95
CA PRO A 11 1.29 -23.22 -30.72
C PRO A 11 0.55 -24.49 -30.25
N ASP A 12 1.27 -25.49 -29.77
CA ASP A 12 0.78 -26.78 -29.30
C ASP A 12 0.61 -26.89 -27.77
N SER A 13 0.82 -25.78 -27.08
CA SER A 13 0.60 -25.71 -25.62
C SER A 13 -0.89 -25.94 -25.30
N SER A 14 -1.17 -26.64 -24.19
CA SER A 14 -2.53 -26.72 -23.63
C SER A 14 -3.09 -25.37 -23.23
N ALA A 15 -2.23 -24.38 -23.03
CA ALA A 15 -2.60 -22.98 -22.75
C ALA A 15 -2.90 -22.16 -24.02
N ASN A 16 -2.96 -22.76 -25.18
CA ASN A 16 -3.20 -22.11 -26.46
C ASN A 16 -4.34 -22.76 -27.24
N TRP A 17 -4.95 -21.97 -28.11
CA TRP A 17 -5.85 -22.38 -29.18
C TRP A 17 -5.27 -21.87 -30.49
N ARG A 18 -4.96 -22.78 -31.44
CA ARG A 18 -4.37 -22.40 -32.74
C ARG A 18 -5.30 -21.52 -33.58
N GLU A 19 -6.61 -21.60 -33.33
CA GLU A 19 -7.63 -20.75 -33.93
C GLU A 19 -7.49 -19.28 -33.53
N ILE A 20 -6.95 -19.01 -32.33
CA ILE A 20 -6.68 -17.67 -31.84
C ILE A 20 -5.23 -17.27 -32.13
N TYR A 21 -4.28 -18.16 -31.80
CA TYR A 21 -2.85 -17.90 -31.95
C TYR A 21 -2.15 -19.08 -32.67
N PRO A 22 -2.22 -19.13 -34.02
CA PRO A 22 -1.68 -20.23 -34.81
C PRO A 22 -0.16 -20.45 -34.63
N ASN A 23 0.56 -19.38 -34.34
CA ASN A 23 2.02 -19.40 -34.13
C ASN A 23 2.43 -19.28 -32.66
N GLY A 24 1.49 -19.45 -31.72
CA GLY A 24 1.72 -19.17 -30.32
C GLY A 24 1.63 -17.69 -29.99
N TYR A 25 1.83 -17.33 -28.71
CA TYR A 25 1.68 -15.96 -28.25
C TYR A 25 2.49 -15.66 -26.98
N ARG A 26 2.68 -14.39 -26.73
CA ARG A 26 3.28 -13.89 -25.50
C ARG A 26 2.29 -12.96 -24.80
N PRO A 27 1.74 -13.33 -23.64
CA PRO A 27 0.90 -12.42 -22.87
C PRO A 27 1.66 -11.18 -22.42
N ILE A 28 0.98 -10.06 -22.37
CA ILE A 28 1.53 -8.79 -21.91
C ILE A 28 0.68 -8.30 -20.76
N SER A 29 1.33 -8.11 -19.60
CA SER A 29 0.73 -7.48 -18.43
C SER A 29 0.82 -5.97 -18.57
N GLU A 30 -0.27 -5.29 -18.27
CA GLU A 30 -0.37 -3.83 -18.28
C GLU A 30 -0.83 -3.37 -16.90
N GLY A 31 -0.19 -2.31 -16.39
CA GLY A 31 -0.58 -1.62 -15.16
C GLY A 31 -0.94 -0.17 -15.47
N GLU A 32 -2.16 0.23 -15.15
CA GLU A 32 -2.61 1.62 -15.22
C GLU A 32 -2.67 2.17 -13.81
N ASN A 33 -1.88 3.23 -13.54
CA ASN A 33 -1.81 3.89 -12.25
C ASN A 33 -2.35 5.31 -12.34
N ARG A 34 -3.26 5.67 -11.43
CA ARG A 34 -3.82 7.02 -11.32
C ARG A 34 -3.71 7.51 -9.89
N ASP A 35 -3.08 8.67 -9.72
CA ASP A 35 -2.92 9.34 -8.44
C ASP A 35 -3.69 10.66 -8.43
N LEU A 36 -4.35 10.93 -7.30
CA LEU A 36 -4.96 12.21 -6.99
C LEU A 36 -4.50 12.63 -5.60
N GLN A 37 -4.06 13.89 -5.45
CA GLN A 37 -3.81 14.49 -4.15
C GLN A 37 -4.39 15.91 -4.12
N ILE A 38 -5.06 16.22 -3.00
CA ILE A 38 -5.60 17.56 -2.72
C ILE A 38 -5.19 17.92 -1.30
N VAL A 39 -4.53 19.06 -1.15
CA VAL A 39 -4.09 19.59 0.15
C VAL A 39 -4.67 21.00 0.32
N ALA A 40 -5.24 21.25 1.48
CA ALA A 40 -5.66 22.59 1.91
C ALA A 40 -5.19 22.83 3.34
N GLY A 41 -4.78 24.05 3.65
CA GLY A 41 -4.32 24.38 4.99
C GLY A 41 -4.26 25.86 5.26
N ALA A 42 -4.05 26.19 6.53
CA ALA A 42 -3.84 27.53 7.02
C ALA A 42 -2.71 27.54 8.05
N ARG A 43 -1.85 28.53 7.97
CA ARG A 43 -0.78 28.78 8.94
C ARG A 43 -0.78 30.21 9.40
N GLY A 44 -0.30 30.43 10.59
CA GLY A 44 -0.22 31.77 11.16
C GLY A 44 0.40 31.77 12.53
N GLN A 45 0.23 32.87 13.25
CA GLN A 45 0.74 33.06 14.60
C GLN A 45 -0.41 33.33 15.58
N TRP A 46 -0.29 32.72 16.76
CA TRP A 46 -1.16 32.95 17.90
C TRP A 46 -0.32 33.24 19.15
N GLY A 47 -0.11 34.52 19.44
CA GLY A 47 0.87 34.96 20.43
C GLY A 47 2.28 34.54 20.01
N ASP A 48 2.99 33.82 20.87
CA ASP A 48 4.36 33.32 20.61
C ASP A 48 4.37 31.95 19.87
N TRP A 49 3.22 31.46 19.45
CA TRP A 49 3.10 30.18 18.78
C TRP A 49 2.86 30.37 17.29
N ASP A 50 3.64 29.67 16.50
CA ASP A 50 3.30 29.40 15.10
C ASP A 50 2.38 28.21 15.04
N TYR A 51 1.30 28.30 14.25
CA TYR A 51 0.40 27.17 13.99
C TYR A 51 0.36 26.82 12.51
N ASP A 52 0.18 25.52 12.22
CA ASP A 52 -0.14 24.97 10.91
C ASP A 52 -1.31 23.99 11.07
N ALA A 53 -2.34 24.17 10.27
CA ALA A 53 -3.50 23.30 10.21
C ALA A 53 -3.71 22.88 8.76
N SER A 54 -3.76 21.58 8.51
CA SER A 54 -3.90 21.05 7.15
C SER A 54 -4.87 19.90 7.07
N LEU A 55 -5.48 19.77 5.89
CA LEU A 55 -6.26 18.62 5.46
C LEU A 55 -5.70 18.12 4.13
N ASP A 56 -5.33 16.87 4.08
CA ASP A 56 -4.82 16.19 2.89
C ASP A 56 -5.74 15.03 2.54
N TYR A 57 -6.09 14.92 1.26
CA TYR A 57 -6.75 13.76 0.68
C TYR A 57 -5.89 13.23 -0.45
N GLY A 58 -5.47 11.97 -0.34
CA GLY A 58 -4.76 11.24 -1.38
C GLY A 58 -5.52 10.00 -1.80
N ARG A 59 -5.49 9.69 -3.08
CA ARG A 59 -6.05 8.44 -3.65
C ARG A 59 -5.16 7.93 -4.77
N ASN A 60 -4.88 6.64 -4.71
CA ASN A 60 -4.25 5.88 -5.78
C ASN A 60 -5.22 4.81 -6.25
N ASP A 61 -5.44 4.73 -7.56
CA ASP A 61 -6.16 3.65 -8.23
C ASP A 61 -5.20 2.93 -9.16
N PHE A 62 -5.11 1.61 -9.04
CA PHE A 62 -4.27 0.76 -9.87
C PHE A 62 -5.10 -0.34 -10.50
N THR A 63 -5.08 -0.41 -11.85
CA THR A 63 -5.80 -1.43 -12.62
C THR A 63 -4.80 -2.36 -13.30
N TYR A 64 -4.95 -3.67 -13.06
CA TYR A 64 -4.23 -4.71 -13.80
C TYR A 64 -5.00 -5.16 -15.02
N ARG A 65 -4.31 -5.21 -16.16
CA ARG A 65 -4.83 -5.69 -17.42
C ARG A 65 -3.87 -6.71 -18.05
N LEU A 66 -4.45 -7.54 -18.89
CA LEU A 66 -3.69 -8.43 -19.77
C LEU A 66 -4.16 -8.20 -21.20
N ARG A 67 -3.22 -8.12 -22.12
CA ARG A 67 -3.48 -8.20 -23.55
C ARG A 67 -2.67 -9.32 -24.19
N ASN A 68 -3.08 -9.71 -25.37
CA ASN A 68 -2.46 -10.82 -26.07
C ASN A 68 -2.41 -12.09 -25.19
N SER A 69 -3.53 -12.38 -24.52
CA SER A 69 -3.72 -13.52 -23.63
C SER A 69 -4.97 -14.28 -24.03
N LEU A 70 -5.30 -15.36 -23.34
CA LEU A 70 -6.57 -16.10 -23.45
C LEU A 70 -6.84 -16.90 -22.17
N ASN A 71 -8.08 -17.29 -21.95
CA ASN A 71 -8.46 -18.32 -21.00
C ASN A 71 -8.72 -19.63 -21.78
N ALA A 72 -7.76 -20.54 -21.73
CA ALA A 72 -7.80 -21.75 -22.55
C ALA A 72 -9.00 -22.66 -22.23
N SER A 73 -9.46 -22.67 -20.99
CA SER A 73 -10.62 -23.46 -20.59
C SER A 73 -11.96 -22.97 -21.19
N LEU A 74 -12.01 -21.72 -21.67
CA LEU A 74 -13.19 -21.17 -22.36
C LEU A 74 -13.26 -21.56 -23.84
N GLY A 75 -12.18 -22.16 -24.38
CA GLY A 75 -12.13 -22.59 -25.78
C GLY A 75 -11.70 -21.50 -26.76
N PRO A 76 -11.86 -21.75 -28.07
CA PRO A 76 -11.41 -20.84 -29.12
C PRO A 76 -12.24 -19.54 -29.22
N GLY A 77 -13.33 -19.42 -28.45
CA GLY A 77 -14.09 -18.18 -28.29
C GLY A 77 -13.59 -17.27 -27.17
N SER A 78 -12.46 -17.60 -26.52
CA SER A 78 -11.89 -16.76 -25.44
C SER A 78 -11.55 -15.36 -25.94
N THR A 79 -11.86 -14.34 -25.11
CA THR A 79 -11.30 -13.00 -25.30
C THR A 79 -9.77 -13.03 -25.19
N THR A 80 -9.10 -12.04 -25.79
CA THR A 80 -7.64 -11.88 -25.74
C THR A 80 -7.18 -10.71 -24.88
N ARG A 81 -8.14 -10.00 -24.28
CA ARG A 81 -7.90 -8.88 -23.36
C ARG A 81 -8.75 -9.08 -22.10
N PHE A 82 -8.16 -8.79 -20.95
CA PHE A 82 -8.77 -8.96 -19.66
C PHE A 82 -8.41 -7.79 -18.75
N LYS A 83 -9.37 -7.33 -17.96
CA LYS A 83 -9.09 -6.65 -16.70
C LYS A 83 -8.99 -7.74 -15.64
N THR A 84 -7.88 -7.83 -14.94
CA THR A 84 -7.64 -8.90 -13.95
C THR A 84 -7.91 -8.48 -12.53
N GLY A 85 -8.10 -7.18 -12.27
CA GLY A 85 -8.51 -6.63 -10.99
C GLY A 85 -8.15 -5.16 -10.85
N ASP A 86 -8.80 -4.52 -9.90
CA ASP A 86 -8.51 -3.14 -9.49
C ASP A 86 -8.14 -3.09 -8.01
N PHE A 87 -7.25 -2.18 -7.70
CA PHE A 87 -6.82 -1.86 -6.35
C PHE A 87 -6.96 -0.36 -6.14
N ALA A 88 -7.60 0.03 -5.04
CA ALA A 88 -7.69 1.42 -4.65
C ALA A 88 -7.20 1.60 -3.22
N PHE A 89 -6.38 2.61 -3.02
CA PHE A 89 -5.99 3.09 -1.70
C PHE A 89 -6.33 4.56 -1.59
N ALA A 90 -7.02 4.94 -0.52
CA ALA A 90 -7.31 6.34 -0.23
C ALA A 90 -6.93 6.67 1.21
N GLN A 91 -6.50 7.91 1.43
CA GLN A 91 -6.12 8.42 2.73
C GLN A 91 -6.61 9.85 2.90
N THR A 92 -7.21 10.12 4.04
CA THR A 92 -7.53 11.48 4.49
C THR A 92 -6.75 11.75 5.77
N VAL A 93 -6.01 12.84 5.81
CA VAL A 93 -5.19 13.24 6.97
C VAL A 93 -5.54 14.66 7.36
N GLY A 94 -5.89 14.87 8.63
CA GLY A 94 -6.00 16.19 9.24
C GLY A 94 -4.86 16.36 10.25
N ASN A 95 -4.11 17.44 10.14
CA ASN A 95 -3.02 17.79 11.06
C ASN A 95 -3.29 19.15 11.70
N PHE A 96 -2.86 19.28 12.94
CA PHE A 96 -2.75 20.55 13.64
C PHE A 96 -1.46 20.59 14.45
N ASP A 97 -0.58 21.52 14.11
CA ASP A 97 0.77 21.64 14.63
C ASP A 97 0.98 23.00 15.27
N LEU A 98 1.67 23.03 16.40
CA LEU A 98 2.09 24.22 17.13
C LEU A 98 3.60 24.19 17.35
N THR A 99 4.25 25.31 17.07
CA THR A 99 5.68 25.47 17.30
C THR A 99 5.96 26.77 18.04
N ARG A 100 6.88 26.73 18.98
CA ARG A 100 7.35 27.91 19.72
C ARG A 100 8.86 27.86 19.92
N VAL A 101 9.51 29.00 19.71
CA VAL A 101 10.92 29.21 20.04
C VAL A 101 10.99 30.06 21.31
N PHE A 102 11.83 29.66 22.26
CA PHE A 102 12.03 30.39 23.51
C PHE A 102 13.42 30.12 24.09
N ASP A 103 13.94 31.09 24.86
CA ASP A 103 15.20 30.96 25.58
C ASP A 103 14.93 30.59 27.04
N ALA A 104 15.61 29.55 27.52
CA ALA A 104 15.57 29.15 28.92
C ALA A 104 16.85 28.37 29.30
N ALA A 105 17.26 28.46 30.57
CA ALA A 105 18.39 27.71 31.11
C ALA A 105 19.68 27.84 30.29
N GLY A 106 19.92 28.99 29.65
CA GLY A 106 21.11 29.26 28.84
C GLY A 106 21.12 28.56 27.47
N ALA A 107 19.97 28.15 26.98
CA ALA A 107 19.79 27.52 25.68
C ALA A 107 18.59 28.11 24.93
N THR A 108 18.64 28.05 23.61
CA THR A 108 17.48 28.32 22.75
C THR A 108 16.75 27.00 22.47
N HIS A 109 15.47 26.96 22.75
CA HIS A 109 14.61 25.80 22.56
C HIS A 109 13.59 26.04 21.46
N THR A 110 13.42 25.05 20.59
CA THR A 110 12.29 24.96 19.68
C THR A 110 11.41 23.81 20.16
N PHE A 111 10.24 24.13 20.68
CA PHE A 111 9.23 23.15 21.08
C PHE A 111 8.16 23.03 20.01
N GLY A 112 7.89 21.79 19.59
CA GLY A 112 6.82 21.46 18.66
C GLY A 112 5.86 20.45 19.30
N THR A 113 4.57 20.60 19.05
CA THR A 113 3.55 19.62 19.42
C THR A 113 2.45 19.62 18.38
N GLY A 114 1.74 18.52 18.26
CA GLY A 114 0.65 18.45 17.32
C GLY A 114 -0.21 17.21 17.49
N ALA A 115 -1.31 17.22 16.72
CA ALA A 115 -2.23 16.11 16.62
C ALA A 115 -2.52 15.78 15.16
N GLU A 116 -2.67 14.50 14.87
CA GLU A 116 -3.01 14.00 13.55
C GLU A 116 -4.20 13.04 13.67
N PHE A 117 -5.15 13.19 12.78
CA PHE A 117 -6.18 12.19 12.54
C PHE A 117 -6.05 11.70 11.09
N ARG A 118 -5.93 10.38 10.90
CA ARG A 118 -5.80 9.75 9.59
C ARG A 118 -6.83 8.66 9.41
N ARG A 119 -7.54 8.70 8.27
CA ARG A 119 -8.40 7.62 7.80
C ARG A 119 -7.79 7.01 6.56
N GLU A 120 -7.53 5.71 6.61
CA GLU A 120 -7.03 4.90 5.50
C GLU A 120 -8.15 4.01 4.98
N GLN A 121 -8.20 3.80 3.66
CA GLN A 121 -9.13 2.90 2.99
C GLN A 121 -8.39 2.08 1.95
N TYR A 122 -8.70 0.81 1.87
CA TYR A 122 -8.17 -0.11 0.87
C TYR A 122 -9.30 -0.92 0.27
N ARG A 123 -9.37 -0.96 -1.06
CA ARG A 123 -10.38 -1.70 -1.81
C ARG A 123 -9.74 -2.51 -2.91
N THR A 124 -10.29 -3.69 -3.13
CA THR A 124 -10.02 -4.51 -4.30
C THR A 124 -11.32 -4.87 -4.98
N HIS A 125 -11.30 -4.94 -6.32
CA HIS A 125 -12.44 -5.37 -7.11
C HIS A 125 -12.04 -6.48 -8.05
N ALA A 126 -12.98 -7.39 -8.29
CA ALA A 126 -12.81 -8.50 -9.21
C ALA A 126 -12.46 -8.05 -10.63
N GLY A 127 -11.75 -8.91 -11.33
CA GLY A 127 -11.50 -8.78 -12.75
C GLY A 127 -12.73 -9.15 -13.60
N ASP A 128 -12.55 -9.11 -14.91
CA ASP A 128 -13.56 -9.63 -15.84
C ASP A 128 -13.83 -11.11 -15.57
N PRO A 129 -15.07 -11.59 -15.59
CA PRO A 129 -15.39 -13.00 -15.32
C PRO A 129 -14.58 -13.98 -16.16
N ALA A 130 -14.31 -13.65 -17.42
CA ALA A 130 -13.50 -14.49 -18.29
C ALA A 130 -12.03 -14.61 -17.83
N SER A 131 -11.55 -13.68 -16.99
CA SER A 131 -10.16 -13.70 -16.47
C SER A 131 -9.92 -14.75 -15.39
N TYR A 132 -10.97 -15.24 -14.73
CA TYR A 132 -10.89 -16.23 -13.65
C TYR A 132 -11.82 -17.44 -13.81
N ALA A 133 -12.77 -17.39 -14.73
CA ALA A 133 -13.75 -18.46 -14.91
C ALA A 133 -13.09 -19.78 -15.33
N ALA A 134 -13.65 -20.87 -14.82
CA ALA A 134 -13.41 -22.21 -15.35
C ALA A 134 -14.43 -22.50 -16.47
N GLY A 135 -13.93 -22.79 -17.65
CA GLY A 135 -14.74 -23.10 -18.83
C GLY A 135 -14.99 -24.59 -19.02
N PRO A 136 -15.65 -24.97 -20.12
CA PRO A 136 -16.01 -26.38 -20.37
C PRO A 136 -14.86 -27.30 -20.77
N PHE A 137 -13.68 -26.74 -21.13
CA PHE A 137 -12.50 -27.50 -21.53
C PHE A 137 -11.64 -27.82 -20.30
N THR A 138 -11.96 -28.93 -19.62
CA THR A 138 -11.37 -29.30 -18.32
C THR A 138 -9.92 -29.82 -18.43
N ASP A 139 -9.45 -30.13 -19.62
CA ASP A 139 -8.07 -30.50 -19.96
C ASP A 139 -7.16 -29.27 -20.20
N ARG A 140 -7.73 -28.06 -20.08
CA ARG A 140 -7.06 -26.80 -20.35
C ARG A 140 -6.92 -25.96 -19.07
N PRO A 141 -5.84 -25.16 -18.94
CA PRO A 141 -5.70 -24.26 -17.80
C PRO A 141 -6.79 -23.20 -17.79
N THR A 142 -7.32 -22.95 -16.58
CA THR A 142 -8.35 -21.94 -16.32
C THR A 142 -7.75 -20.56 -16.12
N GLY A 143 -8.58 -19.54 -16.27
CA GLY A 143 -8.20 -18.16 -16.09
C GLY A 143 -7.29 -17.62 -17.21
N SER A 144 -7.15 -16.31 -17.26
CA SER A 144 -6.27 -15.63 -18.23
C SER A 144 -4.81 -16.02 -18.02
N GLN A 145 -4.11 -16.28 -19.12
CA GLN A 145 -2.71 -16.72 -19.09
C GLN A 145 -1.78 -15.57 -18.73
N ALA A 146 -0.82 -15.83 -17.84
CA ALA A 146 0.11 -14.92 -17.18
C ALA A 146 -0.44 -14.18 -15.95
N GLY A 147 -1.69 -14.42 -15.56
CA GLY A 147 -2.29 -13.94 -14.32
C GLY A 147 -3.79 -14.12 -14.35
N GLY A 148 -4.33 -15.01 -13.53
CA GLY A 148 -5.77 -15.12 -13.31
C GLY A 148 -6.32 -13.85 -12.65
N GLY A 149 -7.54 -13.46 -13.02
CA GLY A 149 -8.20 -12.32 -12.40
C GLY A 149 -8.62 -12.61 -10.96
N LEU A 150 -8.71 -11.55 -10.15
CA LEU A 150 -9.37 -11.60 -8.84
C LEU A 150 -10.83 -11.99 -9.04
N THR A 151 -11.30 -12.86 -8.16
CA THR A 151 -12.72 -13.27 -8.13
C THR A 151 -13.53 -12.35 -7.22
N PRO A 152 -14.87 -12.34 -7.29
CA PRO A 152 -15.70 -11.60 -6.34
C PRO A 152 -15.48 -12.00 -4.87
N GLN A 153 -14.94 -13.19 -4.60
CA GLN A 153 -14.61 -13.66 -3.25
C GLN A 153 -13.30 -13.05 -2.72
N ASP A 154 -12.48 -12.45 -3.60
CA ASP A 154 -11.22 -11.80 -3.28
C ASP A 154 -11.38 -10.29 -3.08
N GLU A 155 -12.61 -9.78 -3.22
CA GLU A 155 -12.89 -8.37 -3.01
C GLU A 155 -12.76 -8.00 -1.53
N ALA A 156 -12.12 -6.87 -1.28
CA ALA A 156 -11.94 -6.30 0.04
C ALA A 156 -12.39 -4.84 0.07
N ASP A 157 -13.02 -4.42 1.15
CA ASP A 157 -13.30 -3.02 1.48
C ASP A 157 -12.94 -2.82 2.96
N LEU A 158 -11.75 -2.33 3.20
CA LEU A 158 -11.18 -2.13 4.52
C LEU A 158 -10.95 -0.66 4.80
N SER A 159 -11.19 -0.27 6.05
CA SER A 159 -10.83 1.07 6.51
C SER A 159 -10.25 1.03 7.92
N ARG A 160 -9.40 2.00 8.22
CA ARG A 160 -8.78 2.17 9.53
C ARG A 160 -8.68 3.64 9.87
N ASN A 161 -9.02 3.97 11.11
CA ASN A 161 -8.77 5.28 11.69
C ASN A 161 -7.54 5.22 12.60
N VAL A 162 -6.72 6.27 12.55
CA VAL A 162 -5.54 6.45 13.38
C VAL A 162 -5.60 7.84 13.98
N ALA A 163 -5.48 7.93 15.29
CA ALA A 163 -5.34 9.19 16.01
C ALA A 163 -3.96 9.26 16.64
N SER A 164 -3.27 10.37 16.51
CA SER A 164 -1.92 10.54 17.04
C SER A 164 -1.76 11.89 17.70
N VAL A 165 -0.89 11.92 18.71
CA VAL A 165 -0.37 13.16 19.31
C VAL A 165 1.14 13.02 19.46
N TYR A 166 1.84 14.13 19.32
CA TYR A 166 3.28 14.14 19.47
C TYR A 166 3.77 15.43 20.13
N ALA A 167 4.96 15.36 20.70
CA ALA A 167 5.72 16.51 21.16
C ALA A 167 7.21 16.28 20.89
N ASN A 168 7.90 17.36 20.58
CA ASN A 168 9.35 17.37 20.41
C ASN A 168 9.95 18.67 20.96
N VAL A 169 11.18 18.56 21.40
CA VAL A 169 11.99 19.70 21.78
C VAL A 169 13.39 19.56 21.20
N SER A 170 13.81 20.57 20.43
CA SER A 170 15.18 20.75 19.98
C SER A 170 15.81 21.86 20.79
N SER A 171 16.98 21.61 21.37
CA SER A 171 17.66 22.53 22.26
C SER A 171 19.08 22.81 21.75
N GLN A 172 19.45 24.08 21.67
CA GLN A 172 20.78 24.56 21.28
C GLN A 172 21.47 25.24 22.47
N PHE A 173 22.49 24.62 23.00
CA PHE A 173 23.30 25.12 24.13
C PHE A 173 24.57 25.79 23.57
N GLY A 174 24.53 27.09 23.43
CA GLY A 174 25.60 27.84 22.76
C GLY A 174 25.87 27.30 21.35
N ASP A 175 27.13 27.45 20.88
CA ASP A 175 27.50 27.08 19.50
C ASP A 175 27.87 25.59 19.33
N LYS A 176 28.03 24.85 20.44
CA LYS A 176 28.69 23.55 20.41
C LYS A 176 27.78 22.37 20.66
N PHE A 177 26.75 22.52 21.47
CA PHE A 177 25.94 21.36 21.90
C PHE A 177 24.48 21.53 21.50
N SER A 178 23.92 20.52 20.88
CA SER A 178 22.49 20.45 20.58
C SER A 178 21.91 19.09 20.91
N THR A 179 20.62 19.10 21.29
CA THR A 179 19.84 17.88 21.58
C THR A 179 18.49 17.94 20.90
N ASP A 180 17.97 16.78 20.49
CA ASP A 180 16.62 16.60 20.01
C ASP A 180 15.96 15.49 20.82
N LEU A 181 14.81 15.76 21.42
CA LEU A 181 13.94 14.79 22.07
C LEU A 181 12.58 14.83 21.40
N ALA A 182 12.04 13.66 21.05
CA ALA A 182 10.70 13.55 20.47
C ALA A 182 9.98 12.32 21.01
N GLY A 183 8.67 12.45 21.16
CA GLY A 183 7.76 11.36 21.51
C GLY A 183 6.47 11.46 20.71
N ARG A 184 5.92 10.33 20.29
CA ARG A 184 4.65 10.22 19.59
C ARG A 184 3.85 9.06 20.16
N TYR A 185 2.58 9.30 20.38
CA TYR A 185 1.58 8.28 20.71
C TYR A 185 0.62 8.17 19.53
N GLU A 186 0.34 6.93 19.10
CA GLU A 186 -0.60 6.61 18.05
C GLU A 186 -1.58 5.56 18.53
N HIS A 187 -2.85 5.75 18.20
CA HIS A 187 -3.89 4.77 18.43
C HIS A 187 -4.50 4.36 17.08
N TYR A 188 -4.30 3.11 16.71
CA TYR A 188 -4.87 2.46 15.52
C TYR A 188 -6.14 1.73 15.93
N GLN A 189 -7.23 1.90 15.17
CA GLN A 189 -8.52 1.25 15.44
C GLN A 189 -8.40 -0.29 15.50
N ASP A 190 -7.53 -0.87 14.68
CA ASP A 190 -7.37 -2.31 14.47
C ASP A 190 -6.09 -2.90 15.10
N PHE A 191 -5.08 -2.06 15.31
CA PHE A 191 -3.74 -2.49 15.76
C PHE A 191 -3.43 -2.12 17.22
N GLY A 192 -4.28 -1.26 17.82
CA GLY A 192 -4.09 -0.77 19.20
C GLY A 192 -3.12 0.41 19.28
N SER A 193 -2.58 0.63 20.49
CA SER A 193 -1.79 1.83 20.79
C SER A 193 -0.30 1.57 20.71
N GLN A 194 0.43 2.55 20.21
CA GLN A 194 1.89 2.50 20.05
C GLN A 194 2.54 3.78 20.56
N TRP A 195 3.74 3.61 21.14
CA TRP A 195 4.60 4.71 21.56
C TRP A 195 5.90 4.65 20.78
N THR A 196 6.31 5.77 20.21
CA THR A 196 7.60 5.94 19.58
C THR A 196 8.33 7.13 20.18
N GLY A 197 9.65 7.05 20.25
CA GLY A 197 10.48 8.10 20.79
C GLY A 197 11.84 8.17 20.14
N LYS A 198 12.46 9.34 20.23
CA LYS A 198 13.78 9.61 19.70
C LYS A 198 14.52 10.51 20.67
N LEU A 199 15.79 10.18 20.91
CA LEU A 199 16.77 11.07 21.55
C LEU A 199 17.98 11.17 20.62
N ALA A 200 18.40 12.40 20.31
CA ALA A 200 19.62 12.67 19.57
C ALA A 200 20.42 13.77 20.24
N ALA A 201 21.74 13.71 20.10
CA ALA A 201 22.65 14.73 20.57
C ALA A 201 23.80 14.95 19.56
N ARG A 202 24.29 16.17 19.51
CA ARG A 202 25.45 16.56 18.72
C ARG A 202 26.37 17.49 19.53
N TYR A 203 27.67 17.21 19.50
CA TYR A 203 28.68 18.07 20.11
C TYR A 203 29.76 18.44 19.08
N ALA A 204 29.97 19.73 18.86
CA ALA A 204 31.00 20.28 17.99
C ALA A 204 32.25 20.58 18.81
N PHE A 205 33.28 19.77 18.69
CA PHE A 205 34.59 19.99 19.35
C PHE A 205 35.33 21.15 18.71
N ALA A 206 35.22 21.27 17.40
CA ALA A 206 35.79 22.33 16.57
C ALA A 206 34.91 22.62 15.37
N PRO A 207 35.06 23.76 14.65
CA PRO A 207 34.28 24.03 13.46
C PRO A 207 34.32 22.92 12.39
N ALA A 208 35.45 22.21 12.29
CA ALA A 208 35.66 21.13 11.34
C ALA A 208 35.35 19.73 11.90
N PHE A 209 35.02 19.58 13.19
CA PHE A 209 34.81 18.26 13.81
C PHE A 209 33.67 18.27 14.82
N ALA A 210 32.68 17.45 14.57
CA ALA A 210 31.55 17.20 15.47
C ALA A 210 31.24 15.71 15.57
N LEU A 211 30.82 15.27 16.78
CA LEU A 211 30.27 13.96 17.03
C LEU A 211 28.74 14.07 17.19
N ARG A 212 27.99 13.12 16.62
CA ARG A 212 26.54 13.01 16.79
C ARG A 212 26.14 11.57 17.03
N GLY A 213 25.09 11.37 17.83
CA GLY A 213 24.48 10.07 18.09
C GLY A 213 22.97 10.22 18.22
N ALA A 214 22.24 9.14 17.91
CA ALA A 214 20.80 9.08 18.10
C ALA A 214 20.38 7.66 18.47
N VAL A 215 19.32 7.58 19.28
CA VAL A 215 18.60 6.34 19.59
C VAL A 215 17.10 6.59 19.40
N SER A 216 16.41 5.64 18.78
CA SER A 216 14.95 5.70 18.59
C SER A 216 14.35 4.31 18.57
N ASN A 217 13.09 4.21 18.98
CA ASN A 217 12.24 3.07 18.69
C ASN A 217 11.21 3.48 17.64
N ASN A 218 10.91 2.59 16.70
CA ASN A 218 9.94 2.83 15.64
C ASN A 218 8.98 1.64 15.55
N VAL A 219 7.74 1.93 15.23
CA VAL A 219 6.69 0.95 14.98
C VAL A 219 6.09 1.23 13.61
N ARG A 220 5.81 0.17 12.88
CA ARG A 220 5.06 0.23 11.63
C ARG A 220 3.91 -0.76 11.70
N ALA A 221 2.68 -0.24 11.75
CA ALA A 221 1.50 -1.08 11.61
C ALA A 221 1.48 -1.74 10.21
N PRO A 222 0.99 -2.99 10.10
CA PRO A 222 0.75 -3.61 8.80
C PRO A 222 -0.19 -2.73 7.96
N SER A 223 0.07 -2.62 6.66
CA SER A 223 -0.82 -1.88 5.76
C SER A 223 -2.16 -2.61 5.60
N LEU A 224 -3.22 -1.88 5.25
CA LEU A 224 -4.53 -2.49 4.97
C LEU A 224 -4.45 -3.54 3.85
N SER A 225 -3.58 -3.34 2.85
CA SER A 225 -3.34 -4.33 1.81
C SER A 225 -2.68 -5.60 2.35
N GLN A 226 -1.75 -5.51 3.29
CA GLN A 226 -1.12 -6.68 3.91
C GLN A 226 -2.09 -7.52 4.76
N ILE A 227 -3.08 -6.86 5.37
CA ILE A 227 -4.06 -7.55 6.23
C ILE A 227 -5.33 -7.97 5.50
N GLY A 228 -5.58 -7.49 4.30
CA GLY A 228 -6.83 -7.71 3.57
C GLY A 228 -6.72 -8.27 2.16
N TYR A 229 -5.51 -8.43 1.62
CA TYR A 229 -5.34 -8.99 0.30
C TYR A 229 -5.66 -10.50 0.30
N GLU A 230 -6.56 -10.92 -0.57
CA GLU A 230 -6.88 -12.30 -0.87
C GLU A 230 -6.77 -12.55 -2.39
N ALA A 231 -6.50 -13.78 -2.78
CA ALA A 231 -6.44 -14.17 -4.19
C ALA A 231 -6.81 -15.64 -4.34
N THR A 232 -7.73 -15.92 -5.26
CA THR A 232 -8.19 -17.26 -5.58
C THR A 232 -7.60 -17.70 -6.93
N SER A 233 -6.99 -18.89 -6.96
CA SER A 233 -6.59 -19.57 -8.18
C SER A 233 -7.49 -20.77 -8.39
N THR A 234 -8.00 -20.94 -9.61
CA THR A 234 -8.85 -22.06 -9.98
C THR A 234 -8.13 -22.92 -11.01
N GLY A 235 -8.28 -24.23 -10.93
CA GLY A 235 -7.66 -25.18 -11.87
C GLY A 235 -8.43 -26.48 -11.92
N TYR A 236 -8.01 -27.39 -12.77
CA TYR A 236 -8.48 -28.75 -12.80
C TYR A 236 -7.39 -29.72 -12.36
N ASP A 237 -7.75 -30.72 -11.56
CA ASP A 237 -6.84 -31.82 -11.25
C ASP A 237 -6.70 -32.80 -12.44
N ALA A 238 -5.85 -33.82 -12.29
CA ALA A 238 -5.61 -34.83 -13.32
C ALA A 238 -6.88 -35.63 -13.70
N ALA A 239 -7.89 -35.64 -12.84
CA ALA A 239 -9.18 -36.29 -13.10
C ALA A 239 -10.24 -35.32 -13.68
N GLY A 240 -9.85 -34.09 -14.03
CA GLY A 240 -10.76 -33.06 -14.56
C GLY A 240 -11.70 -32.44 -13.52
N ARG A 241 -11.41 -32.62 -12.22
CA ARG A 241 -12.22 -32.03 -11.15
C ARG A 241 -11.72 -30.64 -10.84
N LEU A 242 -12.66 -29.69 -10.67
CA LEU A 242 -12.35 -28.32 -10.32
C LEU A 242 -11.68 -28.25 -8.93
N THR A 243 -10.55 -27.60 -8.87
CA THR A 243 -9.79 -27.30 -7.64
C THR A 243 -9.60 -25.83 -7.47
N GLN A 244 -9.58 -25.36 -6.22
CA GLN A 244 -9.31 -23.96 -5.89
C GLN A 244 -8.25 -23.88 -4.81
N GLY A 245 -7.23 -23.05 -5.07
CA GLY A 245 -6.26 -22.61 -4.08
C GLY A 245 -6.54 -21.16 -3.72
N ARG A 246 -6.50 -20.81 -2.42
CA ARG A 246 -6.70 -19.43 -1.97
C ARG A 246 -5.54 -18.96 -1.11
N LEU A 247 -5.03 -17.79 -1.43
CA LEU A 247 -4.28 -16.96 -0.49
C LEU A 247 -5.30 -16.23 0.38
N LEU A 248 -5.27 -16.50 1.68
CA LEU A 248 -6.20 -15.91 2.63
C LEU A 248 -5.51 -14.78 3.39
N SER A 249 -6.26 -13.73 3.68
CA SER A 249 -5.82 -12.65 4.54
C SER A 249 -5.62 -13.15 5.99
N VAL A 250 -4.76 -12.48 6.76
CA VAL A 250 -4.52 -12.82 8.17
C VAL A 250 -5.77 -12.63 9.05
N ASN A 251 -6.78 -11.91 8.56
CA ASN A 251 -8.05 -11.69 9.22
C ASN A 251 -9.12 -12.72 8.86
N ASN A 252 -8.85 -13.57 7.87
CA ASN A 252 -9.77 -14.63 7.48
C ASN A 252 -9.91 -15.66 8.60
N PRO A 253 -11.14 -16.06 8.98
CA PRO A 253 -11.38 -17.05 10.05
C PRO A 253 -10.64 -18.37 9.85
N ILE A 254 -10.50 -18.84 8.60
CA ILE A 254 -9.79 -20.09 8.26
C ILE A 254 -8.28 -19.94 8.51
N ALA A 255 -7.71 -18.76 8.24
CA ALA A 255 -6.28 -18.51 8.48
C ALA A 255 -5.94 -18.39 9.97
N ARG A 256 -6.95 -18.16 10.83
CA ARG A 256 -6.81 -18.04 12.30
C ARG A 256 -7.10 -19.34 13.06
N ALA A 257 -7.65 -20.35 12.39
CA ALA A 257 -7.96 -21.67 12.97
C ALA A 257 -6.75 -22.59 12.96
#